data_03485617d44c6be96558bd0f6382a6f6
#
_entry.id   03485617d44c6be96558bd0f6382a6f6
#
_cell.length_a   1.000
_cell.length_b   1.000
_cell.length_c   1.000
_cell.angle_alpha   90.00
_cell.angle_beta   90.00
_cell.angle_gamma   90.00
#
_symmetry.space_group_name_H-M   'P 1'
#
loop_
_entity.id
_entity.type
_entity.pdbx_description
1 polymer ?
#
loop_
_entity_poly.entity_id
_entity_poly.type
_entity_poly.pdbx_seq_one_letter_code
_entity_poly.pdbx_strand_id
1 'polypeptide(L)'
;VEGMTELLAKNIMTSGVVAVTPETSIGQLSKVLLENKVSGVPVVDGEGKLIGIVSEADIIKDNINVQFPFYFDPLMVSGYVVDFEKYNEDIKDYLNSKVETIMNHRVKTVNPSTSISEIADIMVSNKVNRIPVIDENKKVVGIITRADIIKSMIEK
;
A
#
# COMPACT_ATOMS: atom_id res chain seq x y z
N VAL A 1 35.41 16.85 -4.27
CA VAL A 1 34.39 16.31 -5.16
C VAL A 1 33.29 17.37 -5.34
N GLU A 2 33.53 18.24 -6.32
CA GLU A 2 32.59 19.26 -6.69
C GLU A 2 31.36 18.62 -7.31
N GLY A 3 30.20 18.85 -6.70
CA GLY A 3 28.94 18.82 -7.41
C GLY A 3 28.17 17.52 -7.52
N MET A 4 28.24 16.58 -6.56
CA MET A 4 27.16 15.59 -6.41
C MET A 4 26.03 16.28 -5.62
N THR A 5 25.17 16.97 -6.35
CA THR A 5 23.93 17.46 -5.78
C THR A 5 23.11 16.25 -5.37
N GLU A 6 22.92 16.07 -4.08
CA GLU A 6 22.08 14.99 -3.57
C GLU A 6 20.68 15.08 -4.15
N LEU A 7 20.17 13.97 -4.70
CA LEU A 7 18.82 13.92 -5.23
C LEU A 7 17.79 14.06 -4.07
N LEU A 8 16.71 14.72 -4.36
CA LEU A 8 15.62 14.97 -3.43
C LEU A 8 14.38 14.14 -3.80
N ALA A 9 13.45 14.02 -2.86
CA ALA A 9 12.19 13.30 -3.08
C ALA A 9 11.50 13.71 -4.39
N LYS A 10 11.39 15.00 -4.66
CA LYS A 10 10.77 15.55 -5.88
C LYS A 10 11.43 15.09 -7.17
N ASN A 11 12.71 14.70 -7.13
CA ASN A 11 13.45 14.26 -8.32
C ASN A 11 13.17 12.82 -8.71
N ILE A 12 12.72 11.98 -7.75
CA ILE A 12 12.54 10.54 -7.97
C ILE A 12 11.11 10.06 -7.71
N MET A 13 10.27 10.85 -7.05
CA MET A 13 8.90 10.47 -6.72
C MET A 13 8.06 10.26 -7.98
N THR A 14 7.12 9.34 -7.88
CA THR A 14 6.03 9.25 -8.84
C THR A 14 4.98 10.30 -8.48
N SER A 15 4.70 11.21 -9.40
CA SER A 15 3.60 12.18 -9.31
C SER A 15 2.31 11.57 -9.88
N GLY A 16 1.17 12.25 -9.70
CA GLY A 16 -0.10 11.68 -10.15
C GLY A 16 -0.47 10.42 -9.40
N VAL A 17 -0.31 10.47 -8.08
CA VAL A 17 -0.45 9.33 -7.18
C VAL A 17 -1.88 8.80 -7.22
N VAL A 18 -2.02 7.51 -7.46
CA VAL A 18 -3.28 6.80 -7.25
C VAL A 18 -3.53 6.71 -5.76
N ALA A 19 -4.66 7.20 -5.30
CA ALA A 19 -5.06 7.19 -3.90
C ALA A 19 -6.49 6.67 -3.77
N VAL A 20 -6.83 6.21 -2.58
CA VAL A 20 -8.19 5.79 -2.23
C VAL A 20 -8.67 6.58 -1.02
N THR A 21 -9.96 6.49 -0.72
CA THR A 21 -10.56 7.11 0.46
C THR A 21 -10.88 6.04 1.52
N PRO A 22 -11.16 6.43 2.77
CA PRO A 22 -11.54 5.47 3.81
C PRO A 22 -12.81 4.67 3.47
N GLU A 23 -13.70 5.26 2.68
CA GLU A 23 -14.97 4.65 2.26
C GLU A 23 -14.84 3.71 1.06
N THR A 24 -13.70 3.72 0.38
CA THR A 24 -13.41 2.79 -0.72
C THR A 24 -13.55 1.36 -0.22
N SER A 25 -14.27 0.51 -0.96
CA SER A 25 -14.37 -0.90 -0.59
C SER A 25 -13.04 -1.63 -0.82
N ILE A 26 -12.82 -2.70 -0.07
CA ILE A 26 -11.62 -3.54 -0.26
C ILE A 26 -11.61 -4.14 -1.67
N GLY A 27 -12.76 -4.47 -2.24
CA GLY A 27 -12.88 -4.92 -3.63
C GLY A 27 -12.43 -3.86 -4.64
N GLN A 28 -12.84 -2.61 -4.44
CA GLN A 28 -12.40 -1.49 -5.28
C GLN A 28 -10.90 -1.23 -5.11
N LEU A 29 -10.40 -1.26 -3.88
CA LEU A 29 -8.96 -1.16 -3.59
C LEU A 29 -8.18 -2.23 -4.34
N SER A 30 -8.63 -3.48 -4.29
CA SER A 30 -7.98 -4.61 -4.97
C SER A 30 -7.87 -4.38 -6.47
N LYS A 31 -8.92 -3.87 -7.10
CA LYS A 31 -8.92 -3.50 -8.52
C LYS A 31 -7.92 -2.38 -8.81
N VAL A 32 -7.92 -1.33 -7.98
CA VAL A 32 -6.99 -0.20 -8.11
C VAL A 32 -5.54 -0.67 -8.08
N LEU A 33 -5.19 -1.53 -7.12
CA LEU A 33 -3.84 -2.08 -7.00
C LEU A 33 -3.44 -2.89 -8.24
N LEU A 34 -4.32 -3.77 -8.70
CA LEU A 34 -4.05 -4.63 -9.86
C LEU A 34 -3.97 -3.84 -11.17
N GLU A 35 -4.91 -2.95 -11.41
CA GLU A 35 -4.96 -2.16 -12.65
C GLU A 35 -3.78 -1.18 -12.79
N ASN A 36 -3.33 -0.61 -11.67
CA ASN A 36 -2.20 0.32 -11.65
C ASN A 36 -0.85 -0.36 -11.41
N LYS A 37 -0.84 -1.68 -11.22
CA LYS A 37 0.37 -2.48 -10.96
C LYS A 37 1.19 -1.94 -9.78
N VAL A 38 0.50 -1.57 -8.71
CA VAL A 38 1.09 -1.09 -7.46
C VAL A 38 0.68 -2.00 -6.31
N SER A 39 1.53 -2.11 -5.30
CA SER A 39 1.29 -2.97 -4.15
C SER A 39 0.69 -2.25 -2.94
N GLY A 40 0.60 -0.95 -3.00
CA GLY A 40 -0.01 -0.12 -1.95
C GLY A 40 -0.25 1.29 -2.42
N VAL A 41 -1.19 1.95 -1.77
CA VAL A 41 -1.62 3.31 -2.11
C VAL A 41 -1.89 4.13 -0.84
N PRO A 42 -1.72 5.46 -0.92
CA PRO A 42 -2.17 6.35 0.15
C PRO A 42 -3.69 6.35 0.28
N VAL A 43 -4.15 6.55 1.51
CA VAL A 43 -5.55 6.82 1.83
C VAL A 43 -5.67 8.31 2.16
N VAL A 44 -6.54 8.99 1.46
CA VAL A 44 -6.71 10.45 1.59
C VAL A 44 -8.15 10.80 1.94
N ASP A 45 -8.33 11.96 2.54
CA ASP A 45 -9.65 12.53 2.78
C ASP A 45 -10.21 13.26 1.55
N GLY A 46 -11.39 13.88 1.68
CA GLY A 46 -12.05 14.61 0.59
C GLY A 46 -11.28 15.82 0.06
N GLU A 47 -10.28 16.30 0.81
CA GLU A 47 -9.39 17.41 0.42
C GLU A 47 -8.04 16.93 -0.14
N GLY A 48 -7.84 15.62 -0.23
CA GLY A 48 -6.57 15.03 -0.69
C GLY A 48 -5.49 14.96 0.37
N LYS A 49 -5.82 15.20 1.63
CA LYS A 49 -4.89 15.08 2.76
C LYS A 49 -4.68 13.62 3.15
N LEU A 50 -3.43 13.29 3.42
CA LEU A 50 -3.06 11.93 3.83
C LEU A 50 -3.63 11.59 5.20
N ILE A 51 -4.35 10.47 5.29
CA ILE A 51 -4.87 9.94 6.55
C ILE A 51 -4.46 8.50 6.84
N GLY A 52 -3.91 7.81 5.87
CA GLY A 52 -3.45 6.44 6.05
C GLY A 52 -2.73 5.89 4.84
N ILE A 53 -2.32 4.66 4.94
CA ILE A 53 -1.75 3.89 3.83
C ILE A 53 -2.30 2.46 3.88
N VAL A 54 -2.48 1.85 2.74
CA VAL A 54 -2.99 0.48 2.62
C VAL A 54 -2.28 -0.26 1.50
N SER A 55 -2.03 -1.54 1.71
CA SER A 55 -1.30 -2.38 0.77
C SER A 55 -1.98 -3.73 0.56
N GLU A 56 -1.52 -4.47 -0.44
CA GLU A 56 -1.96 -5.86 -0.67
C GLU A 56 -1.68 -6.75 0.55
N ALA A 57 -0.60 -6.49 1.29
CA ALA A 57 -0.30 -7.22 2.53
C ALA A 57 -1.39 -7.01 3.58
N ASP A 58 -1.95 -5.81 3.69
CA ASP A 58 -3.06 -5.53 4.62
C ASP A 58 -4.33 -6.27 4.24
N ILE A 59 -4.61 -6.40 2.95
CA ILE A 59 -5.74 -7.17 2.43
C ILE A 59 -5.61 -8.64 2.81
N ILE A 60 -4.42 -9.22 2.60
CA ILE A 60 -4.15 -10.63 2.87
C ILE A 60 -4.13 -10.91 4.36
N LYS A 61 -3.51 -10.05 5.16
CA LYS A 61 -3.37 -10.22 6.61
C LYS A 61 -4.71 -10.29 7.33
N ASP A 62 -5.65 -9.44 6.94
CA ASP A 62 -6.98 -9.43 7.55
C ASP A 62 -7.81 -10.66 7.16
N ASN A 63 -7.46 -11.29 6.05
CA ASN A 63 -8.10 -12.50 5.54
C ASN A 63 -7.65 -13.80 6.20
N ILE A 64 -6.71 -13.78 7.13
CA ILE A 64 -6.26 -15.00 7.84
C ILE A 64 -7.42 -15.68 8.59
N ASN A 65 -8.47 -14.94 8.92
CA ASN A 65 -9.68 -15.45 9.54
C ASN A 65 -10.71 -15.98 8.53
N VAL A 66 -10.56 -15.68 7.25
CA VAL A 66 -11.32 -16.33 6.19
C VAL A 66 -10.60 -17.64 5.91
N GLN A 67 -11.18 -18.73 6.36
CA GLN A 67 -10.62 -20.05 6.07
C GLN A 67 -10.56 -20.25 4.56
N PHE A 68 -9.39 -19.98 3.99
CA PHE A 68 -9.13 -20.32 2.61
C PHE A 68 -9.33 -21.83 2.43
N PRO A 69 -10.06 -22.30 1.41
CA PRO A 69 -10.24 -23.70 1.17
C PRO A 69 -8.95 -24.42 0.74
N PHE A 70 -7.78 -23.80 0.92
CA PHE A 70 -6.48 -24.34 0.56
C PHE A 70 -5.95 -25.42 1.51
N TYR A 71 -6.60 -25.63 2.63
CA TYR A 71 -6.39 -26.85 3.41
C TYR A 71 -7.24 -27.99 2.84
N PHE A 72 -7.11 -28.19 1.57
CA PHE A 72 -7.53 -29.46 0.98
C PHE A 72 -6.45 -30.49 1.31
N ASP A 73 -6.61 -31.16 2.45
CA ASP A 73 -5.87 -32.38 2.70
C ASP A 73 -6.50 -33.51 1.88
N PRO A 74 -5.83 -34.00 0.82
CA PRO A 74 -6.38 -35.06 0.01
C PRO A 74 -6.59 -36.36 0.80
N LEU A 75 -6.05 -36.46 2.03
CA LEU A 75 -6.27 -37.59 2.94
C LEU A 75 -7.53 -37.43 3.79
N MET A 76 -8.14 -36.27 3.80
CA MET A 76 -9.40 -35.99 4.48
C MET A 76 -10.60 -36.13 3.54
N VAL A 77 -10.62 -37.18 2.73
CA VAL A 77 -11.75 -37.49 1.83
C VAL A 77 -13.01 -37.93 2.58
N SER A 78 -12.93 -38.03 3.92
CA SER A 78 -14.07 -38.43 4.74
C SER A 78 -14.57 -37.27 5.59
N GLY A 79 -15.44 -36.41 5.04
CA GLY A 79 -16.43 -35.71 5.84
C GLY A 79 -16.32 -34.22 6.06
N TYR A 80 -15.36 -33.50 5.48
CA TYR A 80 -15.40 -32.04 5.46
C TYR A 80 -16.03 -31.54 4.17
N VAL A 81 -17.32 -31.26 4.24
CA VAL A 81 -17.99 -30.44 3.22
C VAL A 81 -17.46 -29.03 3.38
N VAL A 82 -16.59 -28.60 2.48
CA VAL A 82 -16.22 -27.18 2.37
C VAL A 82 -17.49 -26.48 1.90
N ASP A 83 -18.05 -25.62 2.76
CA ASP A 83 -19.19 -24.82 2.39
C ASP A 83 -18.70 -23.65 1.52
N PHE A 84 -18.63 -23.90 0.20
CA PHE A 84 -18.23 -22.90 -0.78
C PHE A 84 -19.20 -21.69 -0.82
N GLU A 85 -20.47 -21.90 -0.51
CA GLU A 85 -21.45 -20.81 -0.45
C GLU A 85 -21.11 -19.85 0.69
N LYS A 86 -20.84 -20.39 1.88
CA LYS A 86 -20.43 -19.59 3.04
C LYS A 86 -19.10 -18.88 2.79
N TYR A 87 -18.14 -19.58 2.19
CA TYR A 87 -16.85 -19.00 1.82
C TYR A 87 -17.02 -17.85 0.83
N ASN A 88 -17.84 -18.02 -0.20
CA ASN A 88 -18.13 -16.98 -1.19
C ASN A 88 -18.85 -15.78 -0.56
N GLU A 89 -19.77 -16.02 0.38
CA GLU A 89 -20.43 -14.95 1.14
C GLU A 89 -19.44 -14.18 2.02
N ASP A 90 -18.56 -14.87 2.74
CA ASP A 90 -17.53 -14.27 3.60
C ASP A 90 -16.55 -13.41 2.79
N ILE A 91 -16.11 -13.90 1.63
CA ILE A 91 -15.28 -13.12 0.69
C ILE A 91 -16.04 -11.90 0.18
N LYS A 92 -17.29 -12.07 -0.22
CA LYS A 92 -18.11 -10.97 -0.71
C LYS A 92 -18.33 -9.90 0.36
N ASP A 93 -18.61 -10.28 1.59
CA ASP A 93 -18.76 -9.38 2.71
C ASP A 93 -17.45 -8.63 2.99
N TYR A 94 -16.33 -9.34 2.97
CA TYR A 94 -15.00 -8.74 3.14
C TYR A 94 -14.69 -7.73 2.03
N LEU A 95 -14.94 -8.07 0.78
CA LEU A 95 -14.71 -7.17 -0.35
C LEU A 95 -15.63 -5.94 -0.33
N ASN A 96 -16.79 -6.03 0.32
CA ASN A 96 -17.70 -4.90 0.52
C ASN A 96 -17.37 -4.06 1.78
N SER A 97 -16.48 -4.54 2.64
CA SER A 97 -16.02 -3.74 3.79
C SER A 97 -15.10 -2.61 3.33
N LYS A 98 -14.90 -1.61 4.20
CA LYS A 98 -14.22 -0.37 3.86
C LYS A 98 -12.73 -0.43 4.15
N VAL A 99 -11.95 0.26 3.34
CA VAL A 99 -10.49 0.45 3.51
C VAL A 99 -10.14 0.95 4.92
N GLU A 100 -10.97 1.79 5.52
CA GLU A 100 -10.73 2.31 6.89
C GLU A 100 -10.55 1.19 7.94
N THR A 101 -11.11 0.00 7.69
CA THR A 101 -11.00 -1.13 8.62
C THR A 101 -9.64 -1.82 8.60
N ILE A 102 -8.87 -1.65 7.51
CA ILE A 102 -7.58 -2.32 7.32
C ILE A 102 -6.40 -1.37 7.13
N MET A 103 -6.63 -0.08 6.88
CA MET A 103 -5.56 0.88 6.62
C MET A 103 -4.68 1.11 7.87
N ASN A 104 -3.43 1.46 7.62
CA ASN A 104 -2.51 1.87 8.66
C ASN A 104 -2.55 3.40 8.81
N HIS A 105 -2.83 3.88 10.02
CA HIS A 105 -2.87 5.32 10.34
C HIS A 105 -1.50 5.91 10.65
N ARG A 106 -0.52 5.08 11.01
CA ARG A 106 0.85 5.52 11.33
C ARG A 106 1.71 5.50 10.08
N VAL A 107 1.66 6.57 9.32
CA VAL A 107 2.37 6.67 8.04
C VAL A 107 3.62 7.50 8.20
N LYS A 108 4.75 6.95 7.78
CA LYS A 108 5.98 7.73 7.61
C LYS A 108 5.87 8.52 6.31
N THR A 109 6.11 9.82 6.40
CA THR A 109 6.02 10.74 5.26
C THR A 109 7.29 11.55 5.13
N VAL A 110 7.51 12.07 3.95
CA VAL A 110 8.57 13.02 3.64
C VAL A 110 8.00 14.20 2.86
N ASN A 111 8.76 15.28 2.75
CA ASN A 111 8.39 16.40 1.89
C ASN A 111 9.20 16.36 0.57
N PRO A 112 8.84 17.17 -0.43
CA PRO A 112 9.53 17.18 -1.72
C PRO A 112 11.03 17.50 -1.65
N SER A 113 11.48 18.16 -0.60
CA SER A 113 12.87 18.57 -0.41
C SER A 113 13.68 17.60 0.46
N THR A 114 13.08 16.50 0.92
CA THR A 114 13.79 15.48 1.70
C THR A 114 14.79 14.76 0.81
N SER A 115 16.02 14.56 1.31
CA SER A 115 17.09 13.89 0.57
C SER A 115 16.83 12.39 0.42
N ILE A 116 17.35 11.80 -0.65
CA ILE A 116 17.27 10.35 -0.87
C ILE A 116 17.91 9.58 0.26
N SER A 117 19.05 10.05 0.78
CA SER A 117 19.72 9.40 1.92
C SER A 117 18.82 9.29 3.13
N GLU A 118 18.12 10.37 3.47
CA GLU A 118 17.16 10.38 4.59
C GLU A 118 15.99 9.45 4.32
N ILE A 119 15.46 9.44 3.09
CA ILE A 119 14.36 8.55 2.70
C ILE A 119 14.78 7.08 2.84
N ALA A 120 15.98 6.74 2.35
CA ALA A 120 16.52 5.38 2.46
C ALA A 120 16.67 4.96 3.94
N ASP A 121 17.16 5.83 4.79
CA ASP A 121 17.27 5.58 6.23
C ASP A 121 15.92 5.33 6.88
N ILE A 122 14.91 6.12 6.53
CA ILE A 122 13.53 5.94 7.02
C ILE A 122 12.99 4.58 6.58
N MET A 123 13.19 4.19 5.33
CA MET A 123 12.71 2.91 4.81
C MET A 123 13.33 1.73 5.55
N VAL A 124 14.65 1.77 5.79
CA VAL A 124 15.37 0.71 6.48
C VAL A 124 15.00 0.66 7.95
N SER A 125 15.03 1.80 8.63
CA SER A 125 14.77 1.90 10.08
C SER A 125 13.34 1.53 10.45
N ASN A 126 12.38 1.84 9.60
CA ASN A 126 10.95 1.58 9.85
C ASN A 126 10.41 0.35 9.10
N LYS A 127 11.25 -0.33 8.32
CA LYS A 127 10.88 -1.50 7.52
C LYS A 127 9.67 -1.24 6.62
N VAL A 128 9.67 -0.08 5.97
CA VAL A 128 8.60 0.32 5.02
C VAL A 128 9.09 0.26 3.58
N ASN A 129 8.20 -0.07 2.66
CA ASN A 129 8.50 -0.26 1.24
C ASN A 129 8.16 0.95 0.38
N ARG A 130 7.35 1.85 0.92
CA ARG A 130 6.88 3.04 0.24
C ARG A 130 6.66 4.16 1.23
N ILE A 131 6.90 5.38 0.78
CA ILE A 131 6.74 6.58 1.60
C ILE A 131 5.98 7.62 0.78
N PRO A 132 4.82 8.09 1.25
CA PRO A 132 4.14 9.22 0.65
C PRO A 132 4.94 10.51 0.82
N VAL A 133 4.96 11.32 -0.24
CA VAL A 133 5.49 12.67 -0.23
C VAL A 133 4.32 13.64 -0.08
N ILE A 134 4.37 14.48 0.94
CA ILE A 134 3.29 15.42 1.24
C ILE A 134 3.79 16.86 1.19
N ASP A 135 2.89 17.79 0.84
CA ASP A 135 3.16 19.21 0.87
C ASP A 135 2.89 19.82 2.26
N GLU A 136 3.02 21.13 2.37
CA GLU A 136 2.78 21.89 3.61
C GLU A 136 1.35 21.75 4.14
N ASN A 137 0.39 21.48 3.27
CA ASN A 137 -1.02 21.25 3.61
C ASN A 137 -1.35 19.79 3.87
N LYS A 138 -0.33 18.91 3.97
CA LYS A 138 -0.46 17.46 4.13
C LYS A 138 -1.13 16.75 2.94
N LYS A 139 -1.20 17.40 1.79
CA LYS A 139 -1.69 16.77 0.56
C LYS A 139 -0.63 15.88 -0.04
N VAL A 140 -1.04 14.72 -0.53
CA VAL A 140 -0.13 13.79 -1.20
C VAL A 140 0.24 14.35 -2.58
N VAL A 141 1.52 14.60 -2.79
CA VAL A 141 2.07 15.13 -4.05
C VAL A 141 2.91 14.11 -4.79
N GLY A 142 3.29 13.03 -4.14
CA GLY A 142 4.07 11.96 -4.73
C GLY A 142 4.14 10.73 -3.83
N ILE A 143 4.74 9.69 -4.36
CA ILE A 143 5.06 8.47 -3.61
C ILE A 143 6.44 7.97 -4.05
N ILE A 144 7.20 7.43 -3.12
CA ILE A 144 8.52 6.86 -3.35
C ILE A 144 8.53 5.43 -2.85
N THR A 145 9.00 4.51 -3.69
CA THR A 145 9.16 3.10 -3.37
C THR A 145 10.65 2.72 -3.31
N ARG A 146 10.94 1.53 -2.79
CA ARG A 146 12.30 0.97 -2.82
C ARG A 146 12.84 0.92 -4.25
N ALA A 147 12.00 0.57 -5.21
CA ALA A 147 12.40 0.51 -6.62
C ALA A 147 12.86 1.88 -7.14
N ASP A 148 12.20 2.96 -6.72
CA ASP A 148 12.60 4.32 -7.10
C ASP A 148 13.99 4.67 -6.57
N ILE A 149 14.29 4.29 -5.33
CA ILE A 149 15.62 4.47 -4.74
C ILE A 149 16.67 3.69 -5.52
N ILE A 150 16.44 2.41 -5.79
CA ILE A 150 17.36 1.55 -6.54
C ILE A 150 17.57 2.09 -7.94
N LYS A 151 16.51 2.48 -8.61
CA LYS A 151 16.57 3.08 -9.95
C LYS A 151 17.43 4.34 -9.98
N SER A 152 17.28 5.21 -8.98
CA SER A 152 18.09 6.43 -8.88
C SER A 152 19.60 6.17 -8.70
N MET A 153 19.95 5.00 -8.17
CA MET A 153 21.37 4.60 -8.01
C MET A 153 21.99 4.12 -9.31
N ILE A 154 21.20 3.59 -10.23
CA ILE A 154 21.65 3.01 -11.50
C ILE A 154 21.65 4.05 -12.62
N GLU A 155 20.62 4.87 -12.66
CA GLU A 155 20.46 5.94 -13.66
C GLU A 155 21.19 7.21 -13.21
N LYS A 156 22.46 7.28 -13.54
CA LYS A 156 23.27 8.50 -13.35
C LYS A 156 23.39 9.27 -14.66
#